data_f9b43ed54bf68e44034c9e5ad71f7267
#
_entry.id   f9b43ed54bf68e44034c9e5ad71f7267
#
_cell.length_a   1.000
_cell.length_b   1.000
_cell.length_c   1.000
_cell.angle_alpha   90.00
_cell.angle_beta   90.00
_cell.angle_gamma   90.00
#
_symmetry.space_group_name_H-M   'P 1'
#
loop_
_entity.id
_entity.type
_entity.pdbx_description
1 polymer ?
#
loop_
_entity_poly.entity_id
_entity_poly.type
_entity_poly.pdbx_seq_one_letter_code
_entity_poly.pdbx_strand_id
1 'polypeptide(L)' 'LHTLTPNEQAVFYAILKSNDICNISKIVDDSGLSRSTVYKILRKLEDNNLIQAFPSESDKRESIVSLKV' A
#
# COMPACT_ATOMS: atom_id res chain seq x y z
N LEU A 1 11.41 4.54 -16.51
CA LEU A 1 10.50 5.46 -15.81
C LEU A 1 9.13 4.81 -15.66
N HIS A 2 8.70 4.67 -14.43
CA HIS A 2 7.39 4.11 -14.14
C HIS A 2 6.39 5.22 -13.92
N THR A 3 5.39 5.25 -14.78
CA THR A 3 4.30 6.19 -14.61
C THR A 3 3.19 5.49 -13.82
N LEU A 4 2.88 6.03 -12.66
CA LEU A 4 1.83 5.46 -11.83
C LEU A 4 0.46 5.86 -12.38
N THR A 5 -0.45 4.89 -12.42
CA THR A 5 -1.84 5.18 -12.73
C THR A 5 -2.47 6.01 -11.61
N PRO A 6 -3.61 6.69 -11.85
CA PRO A 6 -4.27 7.43 -10.77
C PRO A 6 -4.56 6.58 -9.53
N ASN A 7 -4.96 5.33 -9.73
CA ASN A 7 -5.23 4.44 -8.59
C ASN A 7 -3.95 4.11 -7.82
N GLU A 8 -2.85 3.88 -8.54
CA GLU A 8 -1.56 3.62 -7.92
C GLU A 8 -1.08 4.84 -7.16
N GLN A 9 -1.28 6.02 -7.71
CA GLN A 9 -0.94 7.26 -7.02
C GLN A 9 -1.74 7.43 -5.73
N ALA A 10 -3.03 7.11 -5.76
CA ALA A 10 -3.86 7.21 -4.57
C ALA A 10 -3.36 6.30 -3.45
N VAL A 11 -2.99 5.07 -3.78
CA VAL A 11 -2.46 4.13 -2.81
C VAL A 11 -1.10 4.62 -2.28
N PHE A 12 -0.24 5.07 -3.17
CA PHE A 12 1.09 5.55 -2.78
C PHE A 12 0.98 6.75 -1.84
N TYR A 13 0.08 7.69 -2.13
CA TYR A 13 -0.15 8.84 -1.27
C TYR A 13 -0.70 8.43 0.09
N ALA A 14 -1.57 7.42 0.14
CA ALA A 14 -2.08 6.92 1.41
C ALA A 14 -0.93 6.42 2.29
N ILE A 15 0.03 5.72 1.69
CA ILE A 15 1.20 5.24 2.41
C ILE A 15 2.06 6.40 2.89
N LEU A 16 2.29 7.39 2.03
CA LEU A 16 3.07 8.57 2.40
C LEU A 16 2.45 9.33 3.56
N LYS A 17 1.13 9.47 3.57
CA LYS A 17 0.43 10.19 4.65
C LYS A 17 0.55 9.48 5.98
N SER A 18 0.73 8.18 5.97
CA SER A 18 0.84 7.39 7.19
C SER A 18 2.22 7.44 7.82
N ASN A 19 3.12 8.21 7.26
CA ASN A 19 4.52 8.29 7.65
C ASN A 19 5.24 6.98 7.39
N ASP A 20 5.47 6.17 8.42
CA ASP A 20 6.34 5.00 8.27
C ASP A 20 5.58 3.72 7.96
N ILE A 21 4.51 3.48 8.68
CA ILE A 21 3.83 2.20 8.64
C ILE A 21 2.33 2.40 8.57
N CYS A 22 1.68 1.71 7.64
CA CYS A 22 0.22 1.69 7.59
C CYS A 22 -0.27 0.29 7.26
N ASN A 23 -1.46 -0.03 7.73
CA ASN A 23 -2.06 -1.32 7.42
C ASN A 23 -2.97 -1.18 6.19
N ILE A 24 -3.40 -2.33 5.68
CA ILE A 24 -4.23 -2.38 4.46
C ILE A 24 -5.56 -1.63 4.66
N SER A 25 -6.18 -1.80 5.82
CA SER A 25 -7.46 -1.14 6.09
C SER A 25 -7.37 0.37 5.96
N LYS A 26 -6.28 0.95 6.45
CA LYS A 26 -6.06 2.39 6.36
C LYS A 26 -5.86 2.82 4.91
N ILE A 27 -5.14 2.05 4.14
CA ILE A 27 -4.93 2.35 2.72
C ILE A 27 -6.25 2.30 1.97
N VAL A 28 -7.09 1.29 2.25
CA VAL A 28 -8.41 1.19 1.62
C VAL A 28 -9.24 2.44 1.94
N ASP A 29 -9.26 2.85 3.19
CA ASP A 29 -10.04 4.01 3.60
C ASP A 29 -9.52 5.30 2.96
N ASP A 30 -8.21 5.50 2.98
CA ASP A 30 -7.61 6.73 2.48
C ASP A 30 -7.63 6.83 0.96
N SER A 31 -7.50 5.71 0.26
CA SER A 31 -7.49 5.71 -1.20
C SER A 31 -8.88 5.72 -1.81
N GLY A 32 -9.89 5.25 -1.06
CA GLY A 32 -11.24 5.11 -1.57
C GLY A 32 -11.41 3.96 -2.55
N LEU A 33 -10.45 3.06 -2.62
CA LEU A 33 -10.48 1.92 -3.53
C LEU A 33 -10.93 0.66 -2.79
N SER A 34 -11.35 -0.35 -3.56
CA SER A 34 -11.71 -1.63 -2.96
C SER A 34 -10.47 -2.35 -2.46
N ARG A 35 -10.65 -3.24 -1.50
CA ARG A 35 -9.54 -3.98 -0.90
C ARG A 35 -8.79 -4.81 -1.96
N SER A 36 -9.51 -5.45 -2.87
CA SER A 36 -8.86 -6.26 -3.91
C SER A 36 -8.04 -5.39 -4.86
N THR A 37 -8.53 -4.20 -5.19
CA THR A 37 -7.77 -3.26 -6.02
C THR A 37 -6.50 -2.81 -5.29
N VAL A 38 -6.62 -2.50 -4.00
CA VAL A 38 -5.47 -2.10 -3.19
C VAL A 38 -4.41 -3.21 -3.18
N TYR A 39 -4.82 -4.46 -2.99
CA TYR A 39 -3.87 -5.58 -2.98
C TYR A 39 -3.12 -5.71 -4.31
N LYS A 40 -3.82 -5.56 -5.43
CA LYS A 40 -3.17 -5.62 -6.74
C LYS A 40 -2.14 -4.51 -6.90
N ILE A 41 -2.49 -3.30 -6.47
CA ILE A 41 -1.60 -2.15 -6.58
C ILE A 41 -0.40 -2.31 -5.66
N LEU A 42 -0.61 -2.78 -4.44
CA LEU A 42 0.48 -2.99 -3.50
C LEU A 42 1.48 -4.00 -4.04
N ARG A 43 0.99 -5.07 -4.64
CA ARG A 43 1.88 -6.07 -5.23
C ARG A 43 2.72 -5.45 -6.34
N LYS A 44 2.12 -4.61 -7.17
CA LYS A 44 2.85 -3.94 -8.24
C LYS A 44 3.91 -2.98 -7.70
N LEU A 45 3.55 -2.20 -6.69
CA LEU A 45 4.50 -1.27 -6.06
C LEU A 45 5.65 -2.04 -5.40
N GLU A 46 5.35 -3.17 -4.78
CA GLU A 46 6.37 -4.01 -4.17
C GLU A 46 7.33 -4.58 -5.23
N ASP A 47 6.77 -5.04 -6.35
CA ASP A 47 7.58 -5.56 -7.46
C ASP A 47 8.51 -4.49 -8.04
N ASN A 48 8.10 -3.23 -7.96
CA ASN A 48 8.92 -2.11 -8.43
C ASN A 48 9.85 -1.58 -7.33
N ASN A 49 9.92 -2.25 -6.20
CA ASN A 49 10.78 -1.87 -5.06
C ASN A 49 10.47 -0.50 -4.49
N LEU A 50 9.22 -0.08 -4.57
CA LEU A 50 8.78 1.19 -4.00
C LEU A 50 8.31 1.04 -2.56
N ILE A 51 7.81 -0.12 -2.21
CA ILE A 51 7.30 -0.42 -0.88
C ILE A 51 7.72 -1.82 -0.45
N GLN A 52 7.61 -2.08 0.85
CA GLN A 52 7.74 -3.43 1.42
C GLN A 52 6.46 -3.74 2.19
N ALA A 53 6.05 -4.99 2.14
CA ALA A 53 4.87 -5.44 2.87
C ALA A 53 5.25 -6.57 3.82
N PHE A 54 4.73 -6.52 5.03
CA PHE A 54 4.99 -7.52 6.07
C PHE A 54 3.68 -7.99 6.66
N PRO A 55 3.56 -9.27 7.02
CA PRO A 55 2.38 -9.73 7.74
C PRO A 55 2.32 -9.08 9.14
N SER A 56 1.12 -8.71 9.56
CA SER A 56 0.93 -8.19 10.90
C SER A 56 1.03 -9.32 11.92
N GLU A 57 1.75 -9.07 13.01
CA GLU A 57 1.87 -10.07 14.09
C GLU A 57 0.56 -10.24 14.84
N SER A 58 -0.20 -9.18 14.97
CA SER A 58 -1.44 -9.21 15.74
C SER A 58 -2.65 -9.66 14.94
N ASP A 59 -2.61 -9.52 13.61
CA ASP A 59 -3.71 -9.96 12.75
C ASP A 59 -3.14 -10.44 11.42
N LYS A 60 -3.20 -11.74 11.19
CA LYS A 60 -2.65 -12.37 9.99
C LYS A 60 -3.36 -11.94 8.72
N ARG A 61 -4.57 -11.37 8.83
CA ARG A 61 -5.32 -10.90 7.67
C ARG A 61 -4.95 -9.49 7.25
N GLU A 62 -4.21 -8.79 8.09
CA GLU A 62 -3.73 -7.45 7.78
C GLU A 62 -2.25 -7.51 7.44
N SER A 63 -1.86 -6.73 6.44
CA SER A 63 -0.46 -6.55 6.12
C SER A 63 -0.04 -5.15 6.51
N ILE A 64 1.20 -5.03 6.94
CA ILE A 64 1.80 -3.73 7.25
C ILE A 64 2.64 -3.33 6.05
N VAL A 65 2.43 -2.11 5.57
CA VAL A 65 3.10 -1.59 4.38
C VAL A 65 3.98 -0.42 4.77
N SER A 66 5.18 -0.40 4.23
CA SER A 66 6.16 0.64 4.50
C SER A 66 6.85 1.04 3.22
N LEU A 67 7.24 2.31 3.12
CA LEU A 67 8.02 2.77 1.98
C LEU A 67 9.41 2.17 2.01
N LYS A 68 9.88 1.77 0.85
CA LYS A 68 11.23 1.25 0.70
C LYS A 68 12.09 2.35 0.10
N VAL A 69 12.81 3.02 0.96
CA VAL A 69 13.62 4.17 0.54
C VAL A 69 15.08 3.82 0.59
#